data_0f0aaa3ec75d8063201ccdbbd7d3c1c3
#
_entry.id   0f0aaa3ec75d8063201ccdbbd7d3c1c3
#
_cell.length_a   1.000
_cell.length_b   1.000
_cell.length_c   1.000
_cell.angle_alpha   90.00
_cell.angle_beta   90.00
_cell.angle_gamma   90.00
#
_symmetry.space_group_name_H-M   'P 1'
#
loop_
_entity.id
_entity.type
_entity.pdbx_description
1 polymer ?
#
loop_
_entity_poly.entity_id
_entity_poly.type
_entity_poly.pdbx_seq_one_letter_code
_entity_poly.pdbx_strand_id
1 'polypeptide(L)'
;DEFNVDGRKAILMLTKQNPVSLDQNIAYVLTKESPKTVALYVNNVIYTDDKDISWLYDVAFERLRGAVSKVVCLGTRALDAAACLKVAGFPAKDIICDTDVSRTRELLRQTSGSIYVFAASAFGNEGRLVEEMRNGTL
;
A
#
# COMPACT_ATOMS: atom_id res chain seq x y z
N ASP A 1 -13.05 -6.23 0.06
CA ASP A 1 -13.84 -5.53 1.09
C ASP A 1 -13.75 -4.03 0.91
N GLU A 2 -14.89 -3.39 0.89
CA GLU A 2 -15.01 -1.95 0.71
C GLU A 2 -15.37 -1.28 2.04
N PHE A 3 -14.75 -0.13 2.32
CA PHE A 3 -15.02 0.61 3.55
C PHE A 3 -14.79 2.11 3.30
N ASN A 4 -15.07 2.92 4.32
CA ASN A 4 -14.95 4.38 4.23
C ASN A 4 -13.86 4.91 5.16
N VAL A 5 -13.05 5.82 4.65
CA VAL A 5 -12.01 6.50 5.41
C VAL A 5 -12.18 8.01 5.20
N ASP A 6 -12.67 8.70 6.22
CA ASP A 6 -12.88 10.15 6.17
C ASP A 6 -13.70 10.61 4.94
N GLY A 7 -14.77 9.87 4.60
CA GLY A 7 -15.61 10.16 3.46
C GLY A 7 -15.10 9.63 2.13
N ARG A 8 -13.96 8.97 2.12
CA ARG A 8 -13.36 8.40 0.91
C ARG A 8 -13.59 6.90 0.84
N LYS A 9 -13.88 6.41 -0.34
CA LYS A 9 -14.01 4.99 -0.59
C LYS A 9 -12.65 4.33 -0.52
N ALA A 10 -12.56 3.25 0.24
CA ALA A 10 -11.35 2.44 0.33
C ALA A 10 -11.69 0.98 0.02
N ILE A 11 -10.80 0.31 -0.68
CA ILE A 11 -10.96 -1.09 -1.05
C ILE A 11 -9.73 -1.85 -0.56
N LEU A 12 -9.97 -2.84 0.30
CA LEU A 12 -8.92 -3.76 0.75
C LEU A 12 -8.75 -4.85 -0.29
N MET A 13 -7.55 -4.96 -0.82
CA MET A 13 -7.16 -5.97 -1.78
C MET A 13 -6.10 -6.86 -1.14
N LEU A 14 -6.53 -8.04 -0.69
CA LEU A 14 -5.61 -9.03 -0.14
C LEU A 14 -4.74 -9.56 -1.26
N THR A 15 -3.45 -9.64 -1.01
CA THR A 15 -2.51 -10.09 -2.01
C THR A 15 -1.47 -11.02 -1.39
N LYS A 16 -1.01 -11.97 -2.18
CA LYS A 16 0.12 -12.81 -1.79
C LYS A 16 1.42 -12.02 -1.93
N GLN A 17 2.44 -12.45 -1.21
CA GLN A 17 3.76 -11.83 -1.29
C GLN A 17 4.52 -12.33 -2.52
N ASN A 18 4.02 -12.01 -3.68
CA ASN A 18 4.68 -12.32 -4.94
C ASN A 18 4.31 -11.30 -6.02
N PRO A 19 5.15 -11.16 -7.07
CA PRO A 19 4.93 -10.14 -8.11
C PRO A 19 3.62 -10.31 -8.86
N VAL A 20 3.21 -11.54 -9.15
CA VAL A 20 2.00 -11.80 -9.95
C VAL A 20 0.76 -11.24 -9.26
N SER A 21 0.61 -11.49 -7.96
CA SER A 21 -0.53 -10.99 -7.19
C SER A 21 -0.58 -9.46 -7.15
N LEU A 22 0.56 -8.82 -6.92
CA LEU A 22 0.62 -7.37 -6.90
C LEU A 22 0.41 -6.76 -8.27
N ASP A 23 0.95 -7.36 -9.33
CA ASP A 23 0.73 -6.89 -10.69
C ASP A 23 -0.75 -6.95 -11.08
N GLN A 24 -1.48 -7.97 -10.61
CA GLN A 24 -2.92 -8.06 -10.81
C GLN A 24 -3.66 -6.90 -10.11
N ASN A 25 -3.26 -6.57 -8.90
CA ASN A 25 -3.82 -5.43 -8.16
C ASN A 25 -3.54 -4.11 -8.88
N ILE A 26 -2.33 -3.95 -9.39
CA ILE A 26 -1.97 -2.77 -10.18
C ILE A 26 -2.87 -2.67 -11.42
N ALA A 27 -3.02 -3.76 -12.16
CA ALA A 27 -3.87 -3.78 -13.35
C ALA A 27 -5.30 -3.34 -13.02
N TYR A 28 -5.84 -3.82 -11.91
CA TYR A 28 -7.18 -3.43 -11.45
C TYR A 28 -7.27 -1.93 -11.18
N VAL A 29 -6.32 -1.38 -10.44
CA VAL A 29 -6.31 0.05 -10.09
C VAL A 29 -6.22 0.92 -11.33
N LEU A 30 -5.46 0.49 -12.35
CA LEU A 30 -5.32 1.23 -13.60
C LEU A 30 -6.65 1.39 -14.35
N THR A 31 -7.64 0.52 -14.09
CA THR A 31 -8.96 0.63 -14.70
C THR A 31 -9.87 1.65 -14.00
N LYS A 32 -9.47 2.17 -12.85
CA LYS A 32 -10.32 3.02 -12.02
C LYS A 32 -10.08 4.50 -12.28
N GLU A 33 -11.08 5.31 -11.92
CA GLU A 33 -11.04 6.75 -12.14
C GLU A 33 -10.09 7.46 -11.17
N SER A 34 -9.48 8.54 -11.64
CA SER A 34 -8.68 9.45 -10.84
C SER A 34 -9.58 10.51 -10.19
N PRO A 35 -9.19 11.12 -9.04
CA PRO A 35 -7.95 10.84 -8.32
C PRO A 35 -8.03 9.54 -7.52
N LYS A 36 -6.88 8.91 -7.32
CA LYS A 36 -6.78 7.68 -6.55
C LYS A 36 -5.42 7.56 -5.87
N THR A 37 -5.41 6.85 -4.76
CA THR A 37 -4.22 6.63 -3.93
C THR A 37 -4.05 5.13 -3.71
N VAL A 38 -2.80 4.66 -3.72
CA VAL A 38 -2.47 3.29 -3.34
C VAL A 38 -1.81 3.31 -1.96
N ALA A 39 -2.32 2.49 -1.05
CA ALA A 39 -1.67 2.21 0.22
C ALA A 39 -1.06 0.81 0.11
N LEU A 40 0.25 0.73 0.16
CA LEU A 40 0.98 -0.53 0.03
C LEU A 40 1.42 -0.98 1.41
N TYR A 41 0.79 -2.05 1.90
CA TYR A 41 1.07 -2.62 3.22
C TYR A 41 1.86 -3.91 3.04
N VAL A 42 3.14 -3.88 3.45
CA VAL A 42 4.02 -5.04 3.37
C VAL A 42 4.54 -5.37 4.76
N ASN A 43 4.21 -6.56 5.23
CA ASN A 43 4.57 -7.02 6.56
C ASN A 43 5.33 -8.34 6.47
N ASN A 44 6.39 -8.46 7.25
CA ASN A 44 7.14 -9.70 7.37
C ASN A 44 6.50 -10.62 8.39
N VAL A 45 6.72 -11.92 8.19
CA VAL A 45 6.37 -12.94 9.16
C VAL A 45 7.46 -12.99 10.22
N ILE A 46 7.07 -12.77 11.47
CA ILE A 46 8.02 -12.70 12.60
C ILE A 46 8.71 -14.05 12.86
N TYR A 47 8.08 -15.15 12.45
CA TYR A 47 8.49 -16.50 12.85
C TYR A 47 9.30 -17.27 11.82
N THR A 48 9.58 -16.68 10.68
CA THR A 48 10.42 -17.32 9.65
C THR A 48 11.71 -16.56 9.47
N ASP A 49 12.77 -17.30 9.21
CA ASP A 49 14.06 -16.69 8.86
C ASP A 49 14.06 -16.12 7.45
N ASP A 50 12.99 -16.35 6.70
CA ASP A 50 12.85 -15.81 5.36
C ASP A 50 12.48 -14.34 5.43
N LYS A 51 13.48 -13.51 5.31
CA LYS A 51 13.35 -12.06 5.26
C LYS A 51 13.55 -11.53 3.86
N ASP A 52 13.53 -12.42 2.87
CA ASP A 52 13.75 -12.03 1.50
C ASP A 52 12.53 -11.30 0.96
N ILE A 53 12.73 -10.03 0.65
CA ILE A 53 11.71 -9.17 0.04
C ILE A 53 12.12 -8.76 -1.37
N SER A 54 13.10 -9.41 -1.95
CA SER A 54 13.61 -9.08 -3.29
C SER A 54 12.52 -9.20 -4.36
N TRP A 55 11.49 -10.01 -4.12
CA TRP A 55 10.34 -10.14 -5.02
C TRP A 55 9.64 -8.80 -5.27
N LEU A 56 9.75 -7.83 -4.36
CA LEU A 56 9.17 -6.50 -4.55
C LEU A 56 9.78 -5.79 -5.77
N TYR A 57 11.04 -6.06 -6.09
CA TYR A 57 11.70 -5.43 -7.23
C TYR A 57 11.22 -5.98 -8.58
N ASP A 58 10.52 -7.12 -8.56
CA ASP A 58 9.94 -7.73 -9.76
C ASP A 58 8.50 -7.27 -10.02
N VAL A 59 7.92 -6.49 -9.10
CA VAL A 59 6.58 -5.91 -9.28
C VAL A 59 6.67 -4.71 -10.22
N ALA A 60 5.73 -4.60 -11.13
CA ALA A 60 5.70 -3.54 -12.14
C ALA A 60 5.13 -2.23 -11.58
N PHE A 61 5.72 -1.70 -10.51
CA PHE A 61 5.28 -0.46 -9.86
C PHE A 61 5.34 0.74 -10.80
N GLU A 62 6.21 0.71 -11.81
CA GLU A 62 6.32 1.79 -12.79
C GLU A 62 5.01 2.04 -13.54
N ARG A 63 4.11 1.07 -13.61
CA ARG A 63 2.80 1.23 -14.24
C ARG A 63 1.89 2.17 -13.46
N LEU A 64 2.15 2.37 -12.17
CA LEU A 64 1.37 3.28 -11.33
C LEU A 64 1.79 4.75 -11.51
N ARG A 65 2.93 5.01 -12.10
CA ARG A 65 3.39 6.39 -12.31
C ARG A 65 2.43 7.15 -13.20
N GLY A 66 2.02 8.32 -12.75
CA GLY A 66 1.05 9.13 -13.48
C GLY A 66 -0.40 8.65 -13.32
N ALA A 67 -0.61 7.43 -12.85
CA ALA A 67 -1.95 6.88 -12.63
C ALA A 67 -2.47 7.15 -11.22
N VAL A 68 -1.57 7.15 -10.24
CA VAL A 68 -1.91 7.50 -8.85
C VAL A 68 -1.09 8.72 -8.43
N SER A 69 -1.69 9.56 -7.57
CA SER A 69 -1.02 10.78 -7.13
C SER A 69 0.08 10.49 -6.12
N LYS A 70 -0.16 9.58 -5.21
CA LYS A 70 0.80 9.21 -4.17
C LYS A 70 0.66 7.73 -3.83
N VAL A 71 1.74 7.15 -3.30
CA VAL A 71 1.74 5.80 -2.72
C VAL A 71 2.14 5.93 -1.26
N VAL A 72 1.32 5.35 -0.38
CA VAL A 72 1.58 5.31 1.07
C VAL A 72 2.10 3.92 1.42
N CYS A 73 3.34 3.83 1.86
CA CYS A 73 3.99 2.57 2.22
C CYS A 73 3.90 2.36 3.72
N LEU A 74 3.36 1.22 4.13
CA LEU A 74 3.05 0.91 5.52
C LEU A 74 3.55 -0.49 5.89
N GLY A 75 3.71 -0.72 7.19
CA GLY A 75 4.08 -2.03 7.71
C GLY A 75 5.56 -2.16 7.99
N THR A 76 5.97 -3.33 8.45
CA THR A 76 7.36 -3.57 8.86
C THR A 76 8.37 -3.39 7.73
N ARG A 77 7.92 -3.55 6.47
CA ARG A 77 8.78 -3.42 5.28
C ARG A 77 8.44 -2.18 4.46
N ALA A 78 7.88 -1.16 5.09
CA ALA A 78 7.52 0.08 4.42
C ALA A 78 8.70 0.76 3.74
N LEU A 79 9.87 0.77 4.40
CA LEU A 79 11.08 1.39 3.83
C LEU A 79 11.57 0.64 2.60
N ASP A 80 11.49 -0.70 2.61
CA ASP A 80 11.86 -1.51 1.45
C ASP A 80 10.92 -1.25 0.28
N ALA A 81 9.62 -1.17 0.56
CA ALA A 81 8.63 -0.85 -0.47
C ALA A 81 8.88 0.54 -1.07
N ALA A 82 9.18 1.53 -0.23
CA ALA A 82 9.51 2.88 -0.69
C ALA A 82 10.76 2.87 -1.58
N ALA A 83 11.77 2.08 -1.23
CA ALA A 83 12.98 1.96 -2.05
C ALA A 83 12.64 1.38 -3.43
N CYS A 84 11.79 0.36 -3.49
CA CYS A 84 11.34 -0.23 -4.76
C CYS A 84 10.61 0.79 -5.64
N LEU A 85 9.77 1.63 -5.03
CA LEU A 85 9.06 2.69 -5.76
C LEU A 85 10.02 3.72 -6.33
N LYS A 86 11.06 4.08 -5.59
CA LYS A 86 12.09 4.99 -6.09
C LYS A 86 12.81 4.40 -7.28
N VAL A 87 13.18 3.13 -7.22
CA VAL A 87 13.81 2.41 -8.34
C VAL A 87 12.87 2.39 -9.55
N ALA A 88 11.56 2.24 -9.32
CA ALA A 88 10.56 2.27 -10.37
C ALA A 88 10.31 3.67 -10.94
N GLY A 89 10.93 4.70 -10.38
CA GLY A 89 10.88 6.05 -10.92
C GLY A 89 9.91 7.01 -10.23
N PHE A 90 9.34 6.63 -9.08
CA PHE A 90 8.49 7.55 -8.32
C PHE A 90 9.35 8.65 -7.69
N PRO A 91 8.94 9.92 -7.83
CA PRO A 91 9.60 11.01 -7.11
C PRO A 91 9.41 10.83 -5.60
N ALA A 92 10.41 11.18 -4.82
CA ALA A 92 10.35 11.06 -3.35
C ALA A 92 9.14 11.80 -2.77
N LYS A 93 8.73 12.91 -3.34
CA LYS A 93 7.57 13.70 -2.90
C LYS A 93 6.25 12.95 -3.01
N ASP A 94 6.18 11.92 -3.85
CA ASP A 94 4.97 11.15 -4.09
C ASP A 94 4.95 9.83 -3.30
N ILE A 95 5.96 9.60 -2.47
CA ILE A 95 6.06 8.42 -1.62
C ILE A 95 5.95 8.86 -0.17
N ILE A 96 4.93 8.35 0.52
CA ILE A 96 4.74 8.56 1.96
C ILE A 96 5.04 7.22 2.63
N CYS A 97 5.85 7.22 3.67
CA CYS A 97 6.32 5.96 4.27
C CYS A 97 6.33 6.05 5.78
N ASP A 98 5.72 5.06 6.43
CA ASP A 98 5.79 4.90 7.88
C ASP A 98 5.62 3.42 8.25
N THR A 99 6.47 2.95 9.15
CA THR A 99 6.35 1.59 9.67
C THR A 99 5.25 1.45 10.72
N ASP A 100 4.80 2.56 11.29
CA ASP A 100 3.76 2.59 12.31
C ASP A 100 2.38 2.74 11.66
N VAL A 101 1.62 1.64 11.61
CA VAL A 101 0.30 1.63 10.98
C VAL A 101 -0.73 2.46 11.74
N SER A 102 -0.48 2.83 13.00
CA SER A 102 -1.41 3.67 13.75
C SER A 102 -1.52 5.09 13.18
N ARG A 103 -0.55 5.49 12.35
CA ARG A 103 -0.54 6.80 11.69
C ARG A 103 -1.18 6.80 10.31
N THR A 104 -1.67 5.65 9.86
CA THR A 104 -2.16 5.49 8.48
C THR A 104 -3.21 6.53 8.10
N ARG A 105 -4.21 6.75 8.94
CA ARG A 105 -5.28 7.69 8.64
C ARG A 105 -4.77 9.12 8.50
N GLU A 106 -3.84 9.52 9.37
CA GLU A 106 -3.18 10.82 9.29
C GLU A 106 -2.41 10.97 7.97
N LEU A 107 -1.67 9.93 7.58
CA LEU A 107 -0.90 9.96 6.34
C LEU A 107 -1.80 10.02 5.10
N LEU A 108 -2.92 9.31 5.12
CA LEU A 108 -3.88 9.32 4.02
C LEU A 108 -4.50 10.69 3.79
N ARG A 109 -4.54 11.55 4.81
CA ARG A 109 -5.01 12.93 4.66
C ARG A 109 -4.13 13.78 3.76
N GLN A 110 -2.91 13.35 3.49
CA GLN A 110 -2.01 14.00 2.54
C GLN A 110 -2.27 13.57 1.11
N THR A 111 -3.27 12.72 0.89
CA THR A 111 -3.60 12.12 -0.39
C THR A 111 -5.05 12.41 -0.76
N SER A 112 -5.47 12.03 -1.96
CA SER A 112 -6.83 12.31 -2.43
C SER A 112 -7.42 11.16 -3.22
N GLY A 113 -8.76 11.15 -3.29
CA GLY A 113 -9.52 10.22 -4.09
C GLY A 113 -9.75 8.87 -3.41
N SER A 114 -10.16 7.90 -4.21
CA SER A 114 -10.36 6.54 -3.71
C SER A 114 -9.03 5.92 -3.28
N ILE A 115 -9.10 5.06 -2.28
CA ILE A 115 -7.92 4.42 -1.68
C ILE A 115 -7.96 2.93 -2.02
N TYR A 116 -6.89 2.44 -2.61
CA TYR A 116 -6.73 1.01 -2.91
C TYR A 116 -5.62 0.47 -2.02
N VAL A 117 -5.98 -0.42 -1.10
CA VAL A 117 -5.05 -0.97 -0.12
C VAL A 117 -4.54 -2.32 -0.60
N PHE A 118 -3.26 -2.39 -0.96
CA PHE A 118 -2.60 -3.64 -1.34
C PHE A 118 -2.00 -4.24 -0.07
N ALA A 119 -2.67 -5.22 0.50
CA ALA A 119 -2.25 -5.83 1.76
C ALA A 119 -1.48 -7.12 1.49
N ALA A 120 -0.18 -7.00 1.37
CA ALA A 120 0.76 -8.12 1.21
C ALA A 120 1.28 -8.53 2.59
N SER A 121 0.38 -9.05 3.41
CA SER A 121 0.68 -9.46 4.77
C SER A 121 0.49 -10.96 4.92
N ALA A 122 1.43 -11.61 5.58
CA ALA A 122 1.23 -12.97 6.02
C ALA A 122 0.45 -12.96 7.33
N PHE A 123 -0.44 -13.95 7.53
CA PHE A 123 -1.16 -14.20 8.79
C PHE A 123 -2.17 -13.14 9.23
N GLY A 124 -2.82 -12.46 8.30
CA GLY A 124 -4.05 -11.74 8.62
C GLY A 124 -3.90 -10.46 9.44
N ASN A 125 -2.76 -9.78 9.38
CA ASN A 125 -2.56 -8.52 10.09
C ASN A 125 -3.28 -7.34 9.41
N GLU A 126 -3.86 -7.54 8.27
CA GLU A 126 -4.59 -6.51 7.52
C GLU A 126 -5.83 -6.02 8.25
N GLY A 127 -6.41 -6.82 9.13
CA GLY A 127 -7.55 -6.41 9.95
C GLY A 127 -7.22 -5.22 10.84
N ARG A 128 -6.05 -5.22 11.45
CA ARG A 128 -5.58 -4.10 12.26
C ARG A 128 -5.38 -2.85 11.41
N LEU A 129 -4.83 -3.01 10.22
CA LEU A 129 -4.66 -1.89 9.30
C LEU A 129 -5.99 -1.24 8.95
N VAL A 130 -7.00 -2.03 8.62
CA VAL A 130 -8.34 -1.53 8.30
C VAL A 130 -8.95 -0.80 9.50
N GLU A 131 -8.78 -1.35 10.70
CA GLU A 131 -9.28 -0.73 11.91
C GLU A 131 -8.62 0.63 12.16
N GLU A 132 -7.30 0.73 12.00
CA GLU A 132 -6.58 2.00 12.15
C GLU A 132 -7.02 3.03 11.10
N MET A 133 -7.32 2.60 9.90
CA MET A 133 -7.85 3.48 8.87
C MET A 133 -9.22 4.04 9.22
N ARG A 134 -10.10 3.20 9.80
CA ARG A 134 -11.46 3.59 10.16
C ARG A 134 -11.53 4.41 11.43
N ASN A 135 -10.75 4.03 12.44
CA ASN A 135 -10.87 4.52 13.82
C ASN A 135 -9.65 5.31 14.28
N GLY A 136 -8.79 5.68 13.36
CA GLY A 136 -7.58 6.44 13.70
C GLY A 136 -7.91 7.67 14.51
N THR A 137 -7.08 7.96 15.52
CA THR A 137 -7.27 9.14 16.35
C THR A 137 -7.03 10.41 15.55
N LEU A 138 -7.93 11.32 15.74
CA LEU A 138 -7.84 12.64 15.13
C LEU A 138 -6.94 13.55 15.96
#